data_ac9d10d5d5d2c6d477537af22ecb75e9
#
_entry.id   ac9d10d5d5d2c6d477537af22ecb75e9
#
_cell.length_a   1.000
_cell.length_b   1.000
_cell.length_c   1.000
_cell.angle_alpha   90.00
_cell.angle_beta   90.00
_cell.angle_gamma   90.00
#
_symmetry.space_group_name_H-M   'P 1'
#
loop_
_entity.id
_entity.type
_entity.pdbx_description
1 polymer ?
#
loop_
_entity_poly.entity_id
_entity_poly.type
_entity_poly.pdbx_seq_one_letter_code
_entity_poly.pdbx_strand_id
1 'polypeptide(L)'
;MEKDVIFEMAERYVKATGRSVFLTGKAGTGKTTFLKYITQTTAKRFVVLAPTGVAAINAGGSTIHSFFQLPLCPYLPDVKELITEYQMPERYRSLRKERVKIIRTLDLLIIDEISMVRADLLDAVDMTLRKYRHNDKPFGGVQLLMIGDAQQLSPVVKDSERQYMSQVYQSPYFFHSKALSRLQYVTIELQKVHR
;
A
#
# COMPACT_ATOMS: atom_id res chain seq x y z
N MET A 1 19.93 4.69 23.03
CA MET A 1 18.64 5.30 22.72
C MET A 1 17.58 4.35 23.26
N GLU A 2 16.88 4.74 24.30
CA GLU A 2 15.80 3.92 24.88
C GLU A 2 14.72 3.77 23.80
N LYS A 3 14.53 2.55 23.28
CA LYS A 3 13.48 2.29 22.31
C LYS A 3 12.13 2.48 22.98
N ASP A 4 11.30 3.27 22.38
CA ASP A 4 9.91 3.44 22.81
C ASP A 4 9.19 2.09 22.75
N VAL A 5 8.44 1.72 23.77
CA VAL A 5 7.67 0.47 23.86
C VAL A 5 6.75 0.29 22.65
N ILE A 6 6.17 1.39 22.15
CA ILE A 6 5.31 1.39 20.96
C ILE A 6 6.12 1.03 19.70
N PHE A 7 7.34 1.56 19.58
CA PHE A 7 8.24 1.25 18.46
C PHE A 7 8.64 -0.24 18.47
N GLU A 8 9.00 -0.78 19.64
CA GLU A 8 9.34 -2.21 19.80
C GLU A 8 8.14 -3.12 19.50
N MET A 9 6.94 -2.71 19.94
CA MET A 9 5.72 -3.45 19.63
C MET A 9 5.47 -3.49 18.13
N ALA A 10 5.58 -2.37 17.43
CA ALA A 10 5.44 -2.30 15.98
C ALA A 10 6.48 -3.19 15.26
N GLU A 11 7.74 -3.12 15.72
CA GLU A 11 8.82 -3.99 15.21
C GLU A 11 8.47 -5.47 15.35
N ARG A 12 8.01 -5.90 16.52
CA ARG A 12 7.64 -7.30 16.79
C ARG A 12 6.50 -7.76 15.88
N TYR A 13 5.45 -6.94 15.67
CA TYR A 13 4.38 -7.27 14.75
C TYR A 13 4.91 -7.47 13.33
N VAL A 14 5.74 -6.57 12.84
CA VAL A 14 6.28 -6.64 11.48
C VAL A 14 7.22 -7.82 11.30
N LYS A 15 8.14 -8.06 12.23
CA LYS A 15 9.20 -9.08 12.08
C LYS A 15 8.75 -10.47 12.47
N ALA A 16 8.04 -10.61 13.60
CA ALA A 16 7.77 -11.90 14.23
C ALA A 16 6.39 -12.47 13.90
N THR A 17 5.51 -11.71 13.21
CA THR A 17 4.16 -12.18 12.86
C THR A 17 3.87 -12.01 11.37
N GLY A 18 2.78 -12.63 10.88
CA GLY A 18 2.21 -12.35 9.55
C GLY A 18 1.10 -11.29 9.58
N ARG A 19 0.81 -10.69 10.75
CA ARG A 19 -0.28 -9.71 10.87
C ARG A 19 0.11 -8.37 10.26
N SER A 20 -0.75 -7.86 9.40
CA SER A 20 -0.56 -6.54 8.79
C SER A 20 -0.65 -5.41 9.82
N VAL A 21 0.05 -4.31 9.55
CA VAL A 21 0.17 -3.17 10.46
C VAL A 21 -0.14 -1.88 9.71
N PHE A 22 -0.98 -1.04 10.28
CA PHE A 22 -1.07 0.38 9.94
C PHE A 22 -0.32 1.17 11.01
N LEU A 23 0.85 1.70 10.62
CA LEU A 23 1.68 2.55 11.47
C LEU A 23 1.34 4.01 11.18
N THR A 24 0.76 4.68 12.14
CA THR A 24 0.37 6.09 12.04
C THR A 24 1.09 6.94 13.08
N GLY A 25 0.88 8.25 13.03
CA GLY A 25 1.43 9.24 13.96
C GLY A 25 1.63 10.58 13.28
N LYS A 26 1.67 11.65 14.08
CA LYS A 26 1.87 13.02 13.59
C LYS A 26 3.23 13.20 12.88
N ALA A 27 3.43 14.33 12.21
CA ALA A 27 4.73 14.68 11.65
C ALA A 27 5.81 14.66 12.75
N GLY A 28 6.99 14.12 12.45
CA GLY A 28 8.11 14.05 13.40
C GLY A 28 8.05 12.93 14.45
N THR A 29 7.04 12.03 14.42
CA THR A 29 6.95 10.92 15.39
C THR A 29 7.83 9.71 15.06
N GLY A 30 8.66 9.79 14.01
CA GLY A 30 9.63 8.74 13.72
C GLY A 30 9.15 7.69 12.70
N LYS A 31 8.06 7.91 11.96
CA LYS A 31 7.57 6.98 10.91
C LYS A 31 8.67 6.62 9.89
N THR A 32 9.37 7.62 9.36
CA THR A 32 10.48 7.42 8.42
C THR A 32 11.66 6.70 9.07
N THR A 33 11.94 6.99 10.34
CA THR A 33 12.96 6.27 11.11
C THR A 33 12.60 4.81 11.28
N PHE A 34 11.33 4.51 11.57
CA PHE A 34 10.82 3.15 11.65
C PHE A 34 10.93 2.42 10.31
N LEU A 35 10.55 3.06 9.21
CA LEU A 35 10.69 2.49 7.86
C LEU A 35 12.15 2.10 7.59
N LYS A 36 13.09 3.03 7.77
CA LYS A 36 14.52 2.77 7.58
C LYS A 36 15.03 1.64 8.47
N TYR A 37 14.62 1.63 9.74
CA TYR A 37 15.00 0.59 10.67
C TYR A 37 14.49 -0.80 10.25
N ILE A 38 13.21 -0.92 9.87
CA ILE A 38 12.64 -2.19 9.41
C ILE A 38 13.32 -2.69 8.14
N THR A 39 13.56 -1.82 7.16
CA THR A 39 14.21 -2.22 5.89
C THR A 39 15.65 -2.68 6.09
N GLN A 40 16.34 -2.21 7.13
CA GLN A 40 17.71 -2.62 7.44
C GLN A 40 17.80 -3.88 8.31
N THR A 41 16.74 -4.19 9.05
CA THR A 41 16.83 -5.22 10.11
C THR A 41 15.88 -6.40 9.95
N THR A 42 14.93 -6.35 9.00
CA THR A 42 14.03 -7.48 8.74
C THR A 42 14.70 -8.55 7.89
N ALA A 43 14.45 -9.82 8.23
CA ALA A 43 14.84 -10.95 7.41
C ALA A 43 13.79 -11.29 6.32
N LYS A 44 12.64 -10.61 6.30
CA LYS A 44 11.59 -10.84 5.31
C LYS A 44 11.99 -10.28 3.95
N ARG A 45 11.58 -10.95 2.88
CA ARG A 45 11.69 -10.44 1.51
C ARG A 45 10.62 -9.37 1.36
N PHE A 46 11.04 -8.14 1.18
CA PHE A 46 10.15 -7.00 1.15
C PHE A 46 10.29 -6.14 -0.10
N VAL A 47 9.29 -5.33 -0.36
CA VAL A 47 9.31 -4.23 -1.33
C VAL A 47 8.76 -2.99 -0.65
N VAL A 48 9.40 -1.84 -0.89
CA VAL A 48 8.91 -0.53 -0.43
C VAL A 48 8.28 0.21 -1.60
N LEU A 49 7.04 0.63 -1.42
CA LEU A 49 6.27 1.36 -2.41
C LEU A 49 5.71 2.65 -1.83
N ALA A 50 5.46 3.63 -2.71
CA ALA A 50 4.81 4.88 -2.34
C ALA A 50 3.88 5.37 -3.48
N PRO A 51 2.93 6.26 -3.20
CA PRO A 51 1.99 6.77 -4.22
C PRO A 51 2.64 7.69 -5.25
N THR A 52 3.67 8.43 -4.87
CA THR A 52 4.34 9.43 -5.72
C THR A 52 5.82 9.14 -5.92
N GLY A 53 6.41 9.69 -7.00
CA GLY A 53 7.85 9.53 -7.26
C GLY A 53 8.73 10.11 -6.15
N VAL A 54 8.38 11.28 -5.62
CA VAL A 54 9.12 11.93 -4.52
C VAL A 54 9.09 11.06 -3.26
N ALA A 55 7.91 10.59 -2.87
CA ALA A 55 7.77 9.71 -1.71
C ALA A 55 8.54 8.39 -1.91
N ALA A 56 8.50 7.82 -3.12
CA ALA A 56 9.23 6.60 -3.45
C ALA A 56 10.75 6.76 -3.32
N ILE A 57 11.31 7.89 -3.79
CA ILE A 57 12.74 8.20 -3.64
C ILE A 57 13.11 8.33 -2.15
N ASN A 58 12.30 9.07 -1.38
CA ASN A 58 12.54 9.29 0.05
C ASN A 58 12.47 7.97 0.85
N ALA A 59 11.57 7.08 0.47
CA ALA A 59 11.40 5.76 1.08
C ALA A 59 12.43 4.72 0.62
N GLY A 60 13.25 5.04 -0.38
CA GLY A 60 14.20 4.10 -0.99
C GLY A 60 13.52 2.97 -1.77
N GLY A 61 12.38 3.24 -2.37
CA GLY A 61 11.54 2.27 -3.08
C GLY A 61 11.14 2.69 -4.50
N SER A 62 9.98 2.25 -4.93
CA SER A 62 9.38 2.62 -6.23
C SER A 62 7.92 3.02 -6.07
N THR A 63 7.33 3.61 -7.12
CA THR A 63 5.89 3.93 -7.08
C THR A 63 5.04 2.67 -7.25
N ILE A 64 3.85 2.66 -6.62
CA ILE A 64 2.88 1.56 -6.75
C ILE A 64 2.58 1.28 -8.23
N HIS A 65 2.29 2.32 -9.01
CA HIS A 65 2.00 2.20 -10.44
C HIS A 65 3.16 1.58 -11.22
N SER A 66 4.40 2.00 -10.96
CA SER A 66 5.58 1.45 -11.65
C SER A 66 5.84 -0.01 -11.28
N PHE A 67 5.72 -0.36 -10.00
CA PHE A 67 5.99 -1.72 -9.53
C PHE A 67 4.98 -2.73 -10.08
N PHE A 68 3.69 -2.43 -9.96
CA PHE A 68 2.61 -3.30 -10.41
C PHE A 68 2.23 -3.08 -11.88
N GLN A 69 2.91 -2.16 -12.57
CA GLN A 69 2.62 -1.79 -13.97
C GLN A 69 1.13 -1.43 -14.17
N LEU A 70 0.56 -0.69 -13.20
CA LEU A 70 -0.83 -0.25 -13.24
C LEU A 70 -0.95 1.02 -14.09
N PRO A 71 -2.06 1.18 -14.85
CA PRO A 71 -2.35 2.41 -15.57
C PRO A 71 -2.66 3.55 -14.60
N LEU A 72 -2.53 4.80 -15.07
CA LEU A 72 -2.90 6.00 -14.31
C LEU A 72 -4.40 6.34 -14.44
N CYS A 73 -5.25 5.33 -14.37
CA CYS A 73 -6.70 5.46 -14.40
C CYS A 73 -7.32 4.74 -13.20
N PRO A 74 -8.57 5.04 -12.84
CA PRO A 74 -9.27 4.34 -11.78
C PRO A 74 -9.36 2.84 -12.05
N TYR A 75 -9.16 2.05 -11.00
CA TYR A 75 -9.41 0.61 -11.03
C TYR A 75 -10.84 0.32 -10.56
N LEU A 76 -11.77 0.30 -11.50
CA LEU A 76 -13.19 0.08 -11.23
C LEU A 76 -13.71 -1.02 -12.18
N PRO A 77 -13.41 -2.29 -11.90
CA PRO A 77 -13.69 -3.41 -12.82
C PRO A 77 -15.17 -3.61 -13.10
N ASP A 78 -16.04 -3.15 -12.23
CA ASP A 78 -17.50 -3.29 -12.35
C ASP A 78 -18.16 -2.12 -13.10
N VAL A 79 -17.39 -1.07 -13.46
CA VAL A 79 -17.89 0.11 -14.19
C VAL A 79 -17.53 0.01 -15.66
N LYS A 80 -18.49 -0.44 -16.49
CA LYS A 80 -18.28 -0.73 -17.91
C LYS A 80 -17.88 0.50 -18.75
N GLU A 81 -18.40 1.67 -18.41
CA GLU A 81 -18.12 2.94 -19.09
C GLU A 81 -16.62 3.28 -19.03
N LEU A 82 -15.97 3.05 -17.89
CA LEU A 82 -14.53 3.27 -17.74
C LEU A 82 -13.68 2.27 -18.53
N ILE A 83 -14.15 1.03 -18.69
CA ILE A 83 -13.43 0.04 -19.48
C ILE A 83 -13.35 0.49 -20.95
N THR A 84 -14.37 1.18 -21.44
CA THR A 84 -14.43 1.69 -22.80
C THR A 84 -13.61 2.98 -22.97
N GLU A 85 -13.64 3.89 -22.00
CA GLU A 85 -12.93 5.16 -22.04
C GLU A 85 -11.41 4.99 -21.91
N TYR A 86 -10.99 4.12 -20.98
CA TYR A 86 -9.58 3.82 -20.76
C TYR A 86 -9.24 2.48 -21.43
N GLN A 87 -9.20 2.44 -22.76
CA GLN A 87 -8.74 1.26 -23.51
C GLN A 87 -7.39 0.78 -22.96
N MET A 88 -7.44 -0.19 -22.04
CA MET A 88 -6.24 -0.71 -21.37
C MET A 88 -5.31 -1.34 -22.40
N PRO A 89 -4.16 -0.75 -22.73
CA PRO A 89 -3.21 -1.38 -23.65
C PRO A 89 -2.84 -2.78 -23.14
N GLU A 90 -2.65 -3.73 -24.05
CA GLU A 90 -2.31 -5.11 -23.70
C GLU A 90 -1.09 -5.23 -22.77
N ARG A 91 -0.16 -4.27 -22.85
CA ARG A 91 1.03 -4.20 -21.98
C ARG A 91 0.71 -4.14 -20.48
N TYR A 92 -0.49 -3.68 -20.09
CA TYR A 92 -0.92 -3.66 -18.69
C TYR A 92 -1.62 -4.95 -18.26
N ARG A 93 -1.85 -5.89 -19.19
CA ARG A 93 -2.50 -7.17 -18.89
C ARG A 93 -1.57 -8.19 -18.24
N SER A 94 -0.24 -8.02 -18.36
CA SER A 94 0.73 -8.94 -17.80
C SER A 94 1.95 -8.22 -17.24
N LEU A 95 2.39 -8.63 -16.05
CA LEU A 95 3.63 -8.15 -15.46
C LEU A 95 4.85 -8.79 -16.12
N ARG A 96 5.96 -8.07 -16.12
CA ARG A 96 7.26 -8.62 -16.52
C ARG A 96 7.65 -9.81 -15.62
N LYS A 97 8.32 -10.79 -16.18
CA LYS A 97 8.71 -12.04 -15.49
C LYS A 97 9.47 -11.78 -14.17
N GLU A 98 10.34 -10.78 -14.15
CA GLU A 98 11.13 -10.39 -12.97
C GLU A 98 10.22 -9.91 -11.83
N ARG A 99 9.19 -9.11 -12.14
CA ARG A 99 8.20 -8.63 -11.15
C ARG A 99 7.36 -9.79 -10.60
N VAL A 100 6.96 -10.70 -11.47
CA VAL A 100 6.23 -11.90 -11.06
C VAL A 100 7.06 -12.74 -10.08
N LYS A 101 8.35 -12.92 -10.33
CA LYS A 101 9.26 -13.64 -9.40
C LYS A 101 9.28 -12.97 -8.02
N ILE A 102 9.43 -11.63 -7.98
CA ILE A 102 9.43 -10.88 -6.73
C ILE A 102 8.09 -11.08 -6.00
N ILE A 103 6.95 -10.89 -6.68
CA ILE A 103 5.61 -11.02 -6.10
C ILE A 103 5.38 -12.42 -5.51
N ARG A 104 5.82 -13.46 -6.19
CA ARG A 104 5.64 -14.85 -5.73
C ARG A 104 6.39 -15.15 -4.42
N THR A 105 7.50 -14.49 -4.21
CA THR A 105 8.35 -14.72 -3.03
C THR A 105 8.20 -13.66 -1.95
N LEU A 106 7.37 -12.64 -2.18
CA LEU A 106 7.21 -11.48 -1.29
C LEU A 106 6.59 -11.90 0.05
N ASP A 107 7.24 -11.54 1.15
CA ASP A 107 6.75 -11.77 2.51
C ASP A 107 6.09 -10.52 3.09
N LEU A 108 6.61 -9.33 2.76
CA LEU A 108 6.19 -8.05 3.31
C LEU A 108 6.10 -6.98 2.22
N LEU A 109 4.95 -6.36 2.09
CA LEU A 109 4.74 -5.17 1.26
C LEU A 109 4.65 -3.95 2.16
N ILE A 110 5.59 -3.03 2.01
CA ILE A 110 5.62 -1.76 2.74
C ILE A 110 5.08 -0.68 1.82
N ILE A 111 4.07 0.05 2.29
CA ILE A 111 3.49 1.19 1.56
C ILE A 111 3.67 2.43 2.44
N ASP A 112 4.56 3.31 2.01
CA ASP A 112 4.76 4.61 2.65
C ASP A 112 3.77 5.63 2.10
N GLU A 113 3.43 6.66 2.88
CA GLU A 113 2.42 7.68 2.56
C GLU A 113 1.07 7.08 2.15
N ILE A 114 0.61 6.07 2.90
CA ILE A 114 -0.65 5.35 2.60
C ILE A 114 -1.88 6.27 2.55
N SER A 115 -1.87 7.41 3.26
CA SER A 115 -2.95 8.40 3.25
C SER A 115 -3.24 8.95 1.86
N MET A 116 -2.24 9.01 0.98
CA MET A 116 -2.38 9.46 -0.40
C MET A 116 -2.79 8.35 -1.37
N VAL A 117 -2.88 7.11 -0.90
CA VAL A 117 -3.27 5.96 -1.74
C VAL A 117 -4.79 5.87 -1.82
N ARG A 118 -5.32 5.81 -3.04
CA ARG A 118 -6.75 5.66 -3.28
C ARG A 118 -7.21 4.23 -2.98
N ALA A 119 -8.47 4.08 -2.57
CA ALA A 119 -9.09 2.78 -2.30
C ALA A 119 -9.04 1.83 -3.50
N ASP A 120 -9.36 2.32 -4.70
CA ASP A 120 -9.32 1.55 -5.93
C ASP A 120 -7.90 1.10 -6.32
N LEU A 121 -6.89 1.96 -6.08
CA LEU A 121 -5.49 1.59 -6.32
C LEU A 121 -5.05 0.46 -5.38
N LEU A 122 -5.48 0.51 -4.12
CA LEU A 122 -5.18 -0.55 -3.16
C LEU A 122 -5.87 -1.88 -3.53
N ASP A 123 -7.10 -1.81 -4.05
CA ASP A 123 -7.81 -2.99 -4.58
C ASP A 123 -7.14 -3.55 -5.85
N ALA A 124 -6.56 -2.70 -6.71
CA ALA A 124 -5.76 -3.14 -7.86
C ALA A 124 -4.48 -3.87 -7.42
N VAL A 125 -3.85 -3.41 -6.34
CA VAL A 125 -2.70 -4.10 -5.72
C VAL A 125 -3.11 -5.47 -5.20
N ASP A 126 -4.24 -5.56 -4.47
CA ASP A 126 -4.80 -6.82 -3.97
C ASP A 126 -5.04 -7.82 -5.12
N MET A 127 -5.77 -7.38 -6.14
CA MET A 127 -6.08 -8.22 -7.30
C MET A 127 -4.81 -8.75 -7.97
N THR A 128 -3.80 -7.89 -8.14
CA THR A 128 -2.54 -8.27 -8.76
C THR A 128 -1.78 -9.29 -7.92
N LEU A 129 -1.69 -9.06 -6.60
CA LEU A 129 -1.03 -10.01 -5.69
C LEU A 129 -1.74 -11.35 -5.66
N ARG A 130 -3.07 -11.39 -5.55
CA ARG A 130 -3.84 -12.65 -5.57
C ARG A 130 -3.64 -13.41 -6.88
N LYS A 131 -3.72 -12.72 -8.02
CA LYS A 131 -3.53 -13.31 -9.35
C LYS A 131 -2.18 -14.00 -9.49
N TYR A 132 -1.08 -13.31 -9.22
CA TYR A 132 0.26 -13.83 -9.49
C TYR A 132 0.82 -14.77 -8.41
N ARG A 133 0.22 -14.74 -7.21
CA ARG A 133 0.53 -15.67 -6.12
C ARG A 133 -0.38 -16.90 -6.11
N HIS A 134 -1.42 -16.92 -6.95
CA HIS A 134 -2.45 -17.97 -6.95
C HIS A 134 -3.02 -18.20 -5.53
N ASN A 135 -3.37 -17.11 -4.84
CA ASN A 135 -3.82 -17.15 -3.46
C ASN A 135 -4.94 -16.12 -3.26
N ASP A 136 -6.14 -16.61 -2.90
CA ASP A 136 -7.35 -15.79 -2.76
C ASP A 136 -7.46 -15.04 -1.42
N LYS A 137 -6.52 -15.24 -0.51
CA LYS A 137 -6.44 -14.41 0.70
C LYS A 137 -6.21 -12.94 0.34
N PRO A 138 -6.71 -11.99 1.13
CA PRO A 138 -6.42 -10.58 0.92
C PRO A 138 -4.93 -10.34 0.69
N PHE A 139 -4.61 -9.55 -0.34
CA PHE A 139 -3.24 -9.26 -0.80
C PHE A 139 -2.40 -10.51 -1.12
N GLY A 140 -3.05 -11.60 -1.57
CA GLY A 140 -2.36 -12.86 -1.87
C GLY A 140 -1.63 -13.46 -0.67
N GLY A 141 -2.07 -13.16 0.55
CA GLY A 141 -1.45 -13.59 1.80
C GLY A 141 -0.15 -12.88 2.15
N VAL A 142 0.20 -11.77 1.48
CA VAL A 142 1.35 -10.92 1.83
C VAL A 142 1.01 -10.08 3.05
N GLN A 143 1.95 -9.98 3.99
CA GLN A 143 1.82 -9.04 5.09
C GLN A 143 1.95 -7.59 4.59
N LEU A 144 1.09 -6.68 5.03
CA LEU A 144 1.21 -5.25 4.74
C LEU A 144 1.79 -4.50 5.94
N LEU A 145 2.71 -3.58 5.65
CA LEU A 145 3.09 -2.48 6.54
C LEU A 145 2.69 -1.17 5.85
N MET A 146 1.59 -0.59 6.29
CA MET A 146 1.07 0.69 5.79
C MET A 146 1.55 1.79 6.72
N ILE A 147 2.26 2.78 6.18
CA ILE A 147 2.82 3.90 6.95
C ILE A 147 2.20 5.19 6.44
N GLY A 148 1.70 6.03 7.34
CA GLY A 148 1.16 7.33 6.97
C GLY A 148 0.38 7.99 8.10
N ASP A 149 -0.15 9.16 7.81
CA ASP A 149 -0.99 9.92 8.74
C ASP A 149 -2.32 10.23 8.03
N ALA A 150 -3.40 9.61 8.48
CA ALA A 150 -4.72 9.78 7.88
C ALA A 150 -5.26 11.22 7.95
N GLN A 151 -4.65 12.07 8.78
CA GLN A 151 -5.01 13.49 8.92
C GLN A 151 -4.20 14.42 7.97
N GLN A 152 -3.19 13.86 7.26
CA GLN A 152 -2.39 14.61 6.29
C GLN A 152 -3.04 14.59 4.90
N LEU A 153 -2.22 14.65 3.85
CA LEU A 153 -2.69 14.74 2.46
C LEU A 153 -3.65 13.60 2.09
N SER A 154 -4.81 13.99 1.57
CA SER A 154 -5.81 13.07 1.04
C SER A 154 -5.45 12.57 -0.36
N PRO A 155 -6.01 11.44 -0.79
CA PRO A 155 -5.87 10.97 -2.17
C PRO A 155 -6.44 11.98 -3.16
N VAL A 156 -5.75 12.17 -4.28
CA VAL A 156 -6.24 13.04 -5.37
C VAL A 156 -7.17 12.23 -6.27
N VAL A 157 -8.38 12.76 -6.47
CA VAL A 157 -9.37 12.21 -7.41
C VAL A 157 -9.73 13.33 -8.39
N LYS A 158 -9.57 13.09 -9.68
CA LYS A 158 -9.99 14.03 -10.72
C LYS A 158 -11.51 14.18 -10.71
N ASP A 159 -12.01 15.36 -11.08
CA ASP A 159 -13.46 15.61 -11.09
C ASP A 159 -14.20 14.64 -12.01
N SER A 160 -13.62 14.31 -13.16
CA SER A 160 -14.15 13.31 -14.11
C SER A 160 -14.23 11.88 -13.53
N GLU A 161 -13.44 11.58 -12.51
CA GLU A 161 -13.38 10.24 -11.89
C GLU A 161 -14.29 10.13 -10.66
N ARG A 162 -14.68 11.27 -10.05
CA ARG A 162 -15.46 11.31 -8.79
C ARG A 162 -16.78 10.57 -8.89
N GLN A 163 -17.51 10.77 -10.00
CA GLN A 163 -18.81 10.12 -10.22
C GLN A 163 -18.68 8.61 -10.22
N TYR A 164 -17.65 8.07 -10.85
CA TYR A 164 -17.42 6.62 -10.92
C TYR A 164 -16.93 6.06 -9.58
N MET A 165 -16.03 6.77 -8.91
CA MET A 165 -15.53 6.37 -7.59
C MET A 165 -16.64 6.28 -6.55
N SER A 166 -17.58 7.25 -6.53
CA SER A 166 -18.68 7.29 -5.56
C SER A 166 -19.72 6.17 -5.75
N GLN A 167 -19.78 5.53 -6.92
CA GLN A 167 -20.64 4.36 -7.14
C GLN A 167 -20.10 3.09 -6.46
N VAL A 168 -18.78 3.03 -6.22
CA VAL A 168 -18.10 1.81 -5.79
C VAL A 168 -17.55 1.92 -4.37
N TYR A 169 -17.12 3.12 -3.97
CA TYR A 169 -16.46 3.40 -2.69
C TYR A 169 -17.17 4.51 -1.93
N GLN A 170 -17.30 4.36 -0.63
CA GLN A 170 -17.84 5.37 0.26
C GLN A 170 -16.99 6.65 0.28
N SER A 171 -15.68 6.51 0.11
CA SER A 171 -14.75 7.61 -0.08
C SER A 171 -13.49 7.13 -0.80
N PRO A 172 -12.65 8.04 -1.34
CA PRO A 172 -11.41 7.65 -2.01
C PRO A 172 -10.30 7.16 -1.09
N TYR A 173 -10.43 7.31 0.22
CA TYR A 173 -9.38 6.94 1.17
C TYR A 173 -9.10 5.44 1.19
N PHE A 174 -7.84 5.07 1.40
CA PHE A 174 -7.35 3.68 1.41
C PHE A 174 -8.14 2.75 2.33
N PHE A 175 -8.63 3.25 3.47
CA PHE A 175 -9.39 2.45 4.44
C PHE A 175 -10.81 2.06 3.96
N HIS A 176 -11.28 2.61 2.83
CA HIS A 176 -12.48 2.15 2.15
C HIS A 176 -12.20 1.16 1.01
N SER A 177 -10.97 0.68 0.86
CA SER A 177 -10.64 -0.44 -0.02
C SER A 177 -11.42 -1.70 0.38
N LYS A 178 -12.03 -2.35 -0.60
CA LYS A 178 -12.76 -3.62 -0.41
C LYS A 178 -11.83 -4.75 0.05
N ALA A 179 -10.59 -4.74 -0.41
CA ALA A 179 -9.58 -5.70 -0.01
C ALA A 179 -9.15 -5.49 1.44
N LEU A 180 -8.94 -4.23 1.84
CA LEU A 180 -8.51 -3.89 3.19
C LEU A 180 -9.59 -4.20 4.22
N SER A 181 -10.88 -4.05 3.88
CA SER A 181 -11.99 -4.42 4.76
C SER A 181 -12.03 -5.91 5.13
N ARG A 182 -11.42 -6.76 4.31
CA ARG A 182 -11.29 -8.21 4.54
C ARG A 182 -9.97 -8.60 5.21
N LEU A 183 -9.03 -7.66 5.36
CA LEU A 183 -7.73 -7.89 5.95
C LEU A 183 -7.78 -7.57 7.45
N GLN A 184 -7.32 -8.50 8.28
CA GLN A 184 -7.09 -8.21 9.69
C GLN A 184 -5.73 -7.51 9.85
N TYR A 185 -5.74 -6.29 10.36
CA TYR A 185 -4.53 -5.54 10.66
C TYR A 185 -4.64 -4.85 12.03
N VAL A 186 -3.50 -4.47 12.59
CA VAL A 186 -3.42 -3.68 13.81
C VAL A 186 -3.03 -2.25 13.46
N THR A 187 -3.62 -1.28 14.15
CA THR A 187 -3.20 0.12 14.07
C THR A 187 -2.31 0.45 15.25
N ILE A 188 -1.14 1.01 14.97
CA ILE A 188 -0.16 1.43 15.97
C ILE A 188 0.16 2.88 15.71
N GLU A 189 -0.04 3.74 16.72
CA GLU A 189 0.25 5.16 16.63
C GLU A 189 1.55 5.48 17.36
N LEU A 190 2.53 6.02 16.63
CA LEU A 190 3.75 6.57 17.20
C LEU A 190 3.45 7.94 17.81
N GLN A 191 3.67 8.09 19.12
CA GLN A 191 3.31 9.29 19.86
C GLN A 191 4.51 10.19 20.19
N LYS A 192 5.71 9.61 20.32
CA LYS A 192 6.91 10.34 20.72
C LYS A 192 7.45 11.20 19.58
N VAL A 193 7.38 12.49 19.73
CA VAL A 193 7.98 13.45 18.78
C VAL A 193 9.48 13.50 19.01
N HIS A 194 10.24 13.13 17.99
CA HIS A 194 11.69 13.30 17.94
C HIS A 194 12.00 14.61 17.23
N ARG A 195 12.43 15.61 18.00
CA ARG A 195 12.97 16.88 17.48
C ARG A 195 14.49 16.82 17.45
#